data_3487bfd30d448918bcb72f0831ecec9f
#
_entry.id   3487bfd30d448918bcb72f0831ecec9f
#
_cell.length_a   1.000
_cell.length_b   1.000
_cell.length_c   1.000
_cell.angle_alpha   90.00
_cell.angle_beta   90.00
_cell.angle_gamma   90.00
#
_symmetry.space_group_name_H-M   'P 1'
#
loop_
_entity.id
_entity.type
_entity.pdbx_description
1 polymer ?
#
loop_
_entity_poly.entity_id
_entity_poly.type
_entity_poly.pdbx_seq_one_letter_code
_entity_poly.pdbx_strand_id
1 'polypeptide(L)'
;MTSLIDSQNLSLIIGNKTLINNISFAIDTGDYLCVLGPNGAGKSSLLKALMGILPVAAGKLLINNQSINTFSQKQLAQIISYVPQASGRQLPFTVFEFVKMGRYPFHSALSDWQPADQEAMDKAFEITNTGQFSDRLMQTLSGGECQRVMIAAALCQQSPVLLLDEPTSFLDPHHQVEVHRLIRSLNQQHNITIIEVSHDINHASQHSKQVLALKDGQTLWQGNTGEFLDKKRLYALYDQDFVFLEHPQTGAIVALPDEQI
;
A
#
# COMPACT_ATOMS: atom_id res chain seq x y z
N MET A 1 -15.82 -6.45 -17.17
CA MET A 1 -15.80 -6.32 -15.67
C MET A 1 -15.49 -4.87 -15.39
N THR A 2 -16.14 -4.26 -14.41
CA THR A 2 -15.88 -2.86 -14.05
C THR A 2 -14.79 -2.85 -13.01
N SER A 3 -13.69 -2.15 -13.28
CA SER A 3 -12.57 -2.01 -12.35
C SER A 3 -13.00 -1.27 -11.07
N LEU A 4 -12.46 -1.70 -9.93
CA LEU A 4 -12.68 -1.06 -8.62
C LEU A 4 -12.07 0.35 -8.59
N ILE A 5 -10.84 0.47 -9.10
CA ILE A 5 -10.14 1.76 -9.28
C ILE A 5 -9.70 1.85 -10.74
N ASP A 6 -9.98 2.99 -11.37
CA ASP A 6 -9.59 3.27 -12.74
C ASP A 6 -8.99 4.68 -12.84
N SER A 7 -7.75 4.75 -13.28
CA SER A 7 -6.99 5.97 -13.53
C SER A 7 -6.80 6.16 -15.02
N GLN A 8 -7.26 7.28 -15.56
CA GLN A 8 -7.21 7.60 -16.98
C GLN A 8 -6.47 8.92 -17.19
N ASN A 9 -5.26 8.85 -17.74
CA ASN A 9 -4.39 9.99 -18.03
C ASN A 9 -4.21 10.94 -16.84
N LEU A 10 -4.09 10.35 -15.63
CA LEU A 10 -4.01 11.08 -14.36
C LEU A 10 -2.78 11.96 -14.32
N SER A 11 -2.98 13.24 -14.02
CA SER A 11 -1.89 14.18 -13.73
C SER A 11 -2.15 14.90 -12.41
N LEU A 12 -1.07 15.04 -11.61
CA LEU A 12 -1.09 15.72 -10.32
C LEU A 12 -0.08 16.86 -10.35
N ILE A 13 -0.52 18.06 -9.98
CA ILE A 13 0.30 19.27 -9.98
C ILE A 13 0.12 19.97 -8.64
N ILE A 14 1.22 20.40 -8.01
CA ILE A 14 1.22 21.24 -6.82
C ILE A 14 2.03 22.51 -7.13
N GLY A 15 1.38 23.65 -7.10
CA GLY A 15 2.00 24.90 -7.55
C GLY A 15 2.46 24.77 -9.00
N ASN A 16 3.77 24.96 -9.23
CA ASN A 16 4.38 24.82 -10.57
C ASN A 16 5.06 23.46 -10.79
N LYS A 17 4.94 22.51 -9.82
CA LYS A 17 5.61 21.23 -9.92
C LYS A 17 4.61 20.13 -10.32
N THR A 18 4.89 19.48 -11.46
CA THR A 18 4.21 18.25 -11.85
C THR A 18 4.79 17.08 -11.05
N LEU A 19 3.94 16.39 -10.28
CA LEU A 19 4.30 15.23 -9.47
C LEU A 19 4.06 13.93 -10.22
N ILE A 20 2.97 13.91 -11.00
CA ILE A 20 2.53 12.80 -11.84
C ILE A 20 2.03 13.38 -13.16
N ASN A 21 2.39 12.75 -14.25
CA ASN A 21 2.03 13.16 -15.58
C ASN A 21 1.52 11.97 -16.41
N ASN A 22 0.22 12.00 -16.74
CA ASN A 22 -0.41 11.08 -17.69
C ASN A 22 -0.30 9.59 -17.30
N ILE A 23 -0.65 9.23 -16.06
CA ILE A 23 -0.65 7.85 -15.58
C ILE A 23 -2.03 7.22 -15.76
N SER A 24 -2.06 6.04 -16.37
CA SER A 24 -3.29 5.24 -16.54
C SER A 24 -3.07 3.83 -16.02
N PHE A 25 -3.98 3.34 -15.17
CA PHE A 25 -4.00 1.97 -14.68
C PHE A 25 -5.40 1.60 -14.20
N ALA A 26 -5.69 0.31 -14.15
CA ALA A 26 -6.94 -0.22 -13.63
C ALA A 26 -6.68 -1.36 -12.66
N ILE A 27 -7.48 -1.44 -11.60
CA ILE A 27 -7.38 -2.46 -10.55
C ILE A 27 -8.77 -3.03 -10.31
N ASP A 28 -8.89 -4.34 -10.36
CA ASP A 28 -10.11 -5.06 -10.02
C ASP A 28 -10.15 -5.40 -8.53
N THR A 29 -11.33 -5.73 -8.02
CA THR A 29 -11.49 -6.19 -6.64
C THR A 29 -10.66 -7.45 -6.39
N GLY A 30 -9.90 -7.45 -5.30
CA GLY A 30 -9.00 -8.54 -4.92
C GLY A 30 -7.66 -8.55 -5.65
N ASP A 31 -7.38 -7.59 -6.53
CA ASP A 31 -6.07 -7.47 -7.16
C ASP A 31 -5.01 -6.95 -6.19
N TYR A 32 -3.75 -7.29 -6.49
CA TYR A 32 -2.58 -6.76 -5.82
C TYR A 32 -1.70 -6.04 -6.83
N LEU A 33 -1.66 -4.71 -6.75
CA LEU A 33 -0.78 -3.85 -7.53
C LEU A 33 0.42 -3.41 -6.70
N CYS A 34 1.63 -3.64 -7.20
CA CYS A 34 2.84 -3.05 -6.63
C CYS A 34 3.30 -1.85 -7.47
N VAL A 35 3.51 -0.71 -6.83
CA VAL A 35 4.02 0.53 -7.44
C VAL A 35 5.50 0.65 -7.12
N LEU A 36 6.35 0.52 -8.13
CA LEU A 36 7.81 0.56 -8.02
C LEU A 36 8.38 1.83 -8.64
N GLY A 37 9.59 2.17 -8.24
CA GLY A 37 10.36 3.27 -8.84
C GLY A 37 11.30 3.96 -7.85
N PRO A 38 12.23 4.79 -8.34
CA PRO A 38 13.18 5.50 -7.51
C PRO A 38 12.50 6.53 -6.59
N ASN A 39 13.27 7.07 -5.66
CA ASN A 39 12.79 8.15 -4.80
C ASN A 39 12.43 9.38 -5.66
N GLY A 40 11.30 10.01 -5.33
CA GLY A 40 10.81 11.16 -6.11
C GLY A 40 10.01 10.81 -7.37
N ALA A 41 9.85 9.53 -7.73
CA ALA A 41 9.08 9.10 -8.91
C ALA A 41 7.57 9.38 -8.85
N GLY A 42 7.04 9.86 -7.71
CA GLY A 42 5.62 10.20 -7.57
C GLY A 42 4.78 9.14 -6.85
N LYS A 43 5.37 8.04 -6.38
CA LYS A 43 4.67 6.91 -5.75
C LYS A 43 3.73 7.31 -4.60
N SER A 44 4.27 7.98 -3.57
CA SER A 44 3.44 8.45 -2.43
C SER A 44 2.46 9.56 -2.84
N SER A 45 2.74 10.31 -3.92
CA SER A 45 1.79 11.28 -4.48
C SER A 45 0.59 10.58 -5.11
N LEU A 46 0.82 9.45 -5.77
CA LEU A 46 -0.24 8.59 -6.30
C LEU A 46 -1.14 8.08 -5.16
N LEU A 47 -0.56 7.57 -4.06
CA LEU A 47 -1.35 7.13 -2.91
C LEU A 47 -2.16 8.28 -2.30
N LYS A 48 -1.59 9.49 -2.18
CA LYS A 48 -2.30 10.68 -1.70
C LYS A 48 -3.44 11.09 -2.61
N ALA A 49 -3.30 10.93 -3.93
CA ALA A 49 -4.40 11.17 -4.86
C ALA A 49 -5.52 10.13 -4.70
N LEU A 50 -5.19 8.86 -4.53
CA LEU A 50 -6.16 7.78 -4.25
C LEU A 50 -6.94 8.01 -2.95
N MET A 51 -6.33 8.66 -1.97
CA MET A 51 -7.00 9.09 -0.72
C MET A 51 -7.78 10.41 -0.86
N GLY A 52 -7.79 11.04 -2.04
CA GLY A 52 -8.41 12.35 -2.24
C GLY A 52 -7.71 13.51 -1.50
N ILE A 53 -6.47 13.32 -1.04
CA ILE A 53 -5.66 14.36 -0.38
C ILE A 53 -5.06 15.32 -1.41
N LEU A 54 -4.59 14.79 -2.54
CA LEU A 54 -4.10 15.58 -3.65
C LEU A 54 -5.17 15.67 -4.75
N PRO A 55 -5.49 16.89 -5.22
CA PRO A 55 -6.47 17.06 -6.28
C PRO A 55 -5.95 16.56 -7.62
N VAL A 56 -6.84 15.98 -8.42
CA VAL A 56 -6.58 15.62 -9.82
C VAL A 56 -6.51 16.90 -10.64
N ALA A 57 -5.36 17.18 -11.27
CA ALA A 57 -5.16 18.36 -12.10
C ALA A 57 -5.65 18.13 -13.55
N ALA A 58 -5.45 16.91 -14.09
CA ALA A 58 -5.95 16.50 -15.39
C ALA A 58 -6.20 14.98 -15.43
N GLY A 59 -7.01 14.53 -16.38
CA GLY A 59 -7.42 13.13 -16.48
C GLY A 59 -8.58 12.80 -15.55
N LYS A 60 -8.71 11.51 -15.22
CA LYS A 60 -9.76 11.00 -14.34
C LYS A 60 -9.20 9.99 -13.35
N LEU A 61 -9.72 10.01 -12.14
CA LEU A 61 -9.52 8.97 -11.14
C LEU A 61 -10.91 8.53 -10.65
N LEU A 62 -11.26 7.29 -10.92
CA LEU A 62 -12.57 6.73 -10.67
C LEU A 62 -12.48 5.62 -9.62
N ILE A 63 -13.46 5.56 -8.74
CA ILE A 63 -13.70 4.45 -7.80
C ILE A 63 -15.11 3.94 -8.08
N ASN A 64 -15.27 2.65 -8.41
CA ASN A 64 -16.54 2.07 -8.84
C ASN A 64 -17.24 2.89 -9.94
N ASN A 65 -16.48 3.33 -10.95
CA ASN A 65 -16.93 4.21 -12.05
C ASN A 65 -17.42 5.62 -11.64
N GLN A 66 -17.24 6.02 -10.39
CA GLN A 66 -17.57 7.36 -9.92
C GLN A 66 -16.30 8.18 -9.72
N SER A 67 -16.33 9.47 -10.12
CA SER A 67 -15.16 10.34 -9.93
C SER A 67 -14.80 10.46 -8.45
N ILE A 68 -13.51 10.35 -8.12
CA ILE A 68 -13.03 10.52 -6.75
C ILE A 68 -13.47 11.85 -6.12
N ASN A 69 -13.64 12.89 -6.93
CA ASN A 69 -14.07 14.22 -6.48
C ASN A 69 -15.53 14.27 -5.99
N THR A 70 -16.32 13.22 -6.24
CA THR A 70 -17.72 13.16 -5.77
C THR A 70 -17.83 12.59 -4.35
N PHE A 71 -16.76 11.99 -3.83
CA PHE A 71 -16.73 11.41 -2.49
C PHE A 71 -16.26 12.44 -1.46
N SER A 72 -16.91 12.47 -0.30
CA SER A 72 -16.36 13.12 0.88
C SER A 72 -15.17 12.30 1.43
N GLN A 73 -14.29 12.94 2.22
CA GLN A 73 -13.17 12.25 2.87
C GLN A 73 -13.63 11.06 3.73
N LYS A 74 -14.79 11.20 4.39
CA LYS A 74 -15.39 10.13 5.19
C LYS A 74 -15.84 8.95 4.33
N GLN A 75 -16.43 9.19 3.17
CA GLN A 75 -16.81 8.14 2.23
C GLN A 75 -15.59 7.45 1.62
N LEU A 76 -14.56 8.21 1.26
CA LEU A 76 -13.29 7.63 0.78
C LEU A 76 -12.65 6.74 1.85
N ALA A 77 -12.64 7.17 3.11
CA ALA A 77 -12.12 6.39 4.22
C ALA A 77 -12.94 5.11 4.50
N GLN A 78 -14.18 4.98 4.05
CA GLN A 78 -14.92 3.71 4.09
C GLN A 78 -14.55 2.75 2.94
N ILE A 79 -13.88 3.24 1.91
CA ILE A 79 -13.48 2.44 0.74
C ILE A 79 -11.99 2.14 0.76
N ILE A 80 -11.17 3.07 1.24
CA ILE A 80 -9.70 3.02 1.20
C ILE A 80 -9.15 3.22 2.60
N SER A 81 -8.37 2.26 3.09
CA SER A 81 -7.51 2.41 4.27
C SER A 81 -6.05 2.60 3.86
N TYR A 82 -5.26 3.19 4.73
CA TYR A 82 -3.88 3.55 4.44
C TYR A 82 -2.95 3.26 5.61
N VAL A 83 -1.85 2.59 5.31
CA VAL A 83 -0.73 2.37 6.23
C VAL A 83 0.45 3.21 5.72
N PRO A 84 0.84 4.27 6.43
CA PRO A 84 1.96 5.11 6.05
C PRO A 84 3.29 4.39 6.29
N GLN A 85 4.33 4.87 5.61
CA GLN A 85 5.71 4.49 5.90
C GLN A 85 6.03 4.77 7.38
N ALA A 86 6.70 3.83 8.04
CA ALA A 86 7.12 3.99 9.42
C ALA A 86 8.02 5.23 9.58
N SER A 87 7.58 6.20 10.37
CA SER A 87 8.24 7.51 10.49
C SER A 87 8.98 7.71 11.80
N GLY A 88 9.08 6.68 12.65
CA GLY A 88 9.69 6.79 13.99
C GLY A 88 8.95 7.74 14.94
N ARG A 89 7.74 8.18 14.59
CA ARG A 89 6.93 9.07 15.45
C ARG A 89 6.50 8.34 16.70
N GLN A 90 6.72 8.96 17.85
CA GLN A 90 6.17 8.48 19.10
C GLN A 90 4.68 8.82 19.15
N LEU A 91 3.85 7.78 19.18
CA LEU A 91 2.40 7.91 19.30
C LEU A 91 2.02 7.68 20.78
N PRO A 92 1.44 8.68 21.48
CA PRO A 92 1.13 8.60 22.90
C PRO A 92 -0.21 7.89 23.16
N PHE A 93 -0.50 6.82 22.40
CA PHE A 93 -1.71 6.03 22.49
C PHE A 93 -1.38 4.60 22.89
N THR A 94 -2.30 3.91 23.56
CA THR A 94 -2.26 2.46 23.65
C THR A 94 -2.58 1.85 22.28
N VAL A 95 -2.19 0.59 22.09
CA VAL A 95 -2.54 -0.15 20.88
C VAL A 95 -4.05 -0.20 20.67
N PHE A 96 -4.81 -0.45 21.75
CA PHE A 96 -6.27 -0.43 21.72
C PHE A 96 -6.81 0.91 21.21
N GLU A 97 -6.37 2.04 21.79
CA GLU A 97 -6.80 3.36 21.36
C GLU A 97 -6.46 3.64 19.90
N PHE A 98 -5.27 3.24 19.47
CA PHE A 98 -4.81 3.44 18.09
C PHE A 98 -5.65 2.63 17.09
N VAL A 99 -5.87 1.34 17.34
CA VAL A 99 -6.68 0.48 16.46
C VAL A 99 -8.14 0.94 16.43
N LYS A 100 -8.67 1.38 17.57
CA LYS A 100 -10.02 1.96 17.68
C LYS A 100 -10.22 3.16 16.73
N MET A 101 -9.19 3.96 16.46
CA MET A 101 -9.28 5.08 15.51
C MET A 101 -9.63 4.64 14.09
N GLY A 102 -9.38 3.40 13.70
CA GLY A 102 -9.80 2.83 12.43
C GLY A 102 -11.31 2.89 12.20
N ARG A 103 -12.12 3.02 13.27
CA ARG A 103 -13.58 3.11 13.17
C ARG A 103 -14.13 4.53 12.96
N TYR A 104 -13.29 5.57 13.01
CA TYR A 104 -13.74 6.96 12.85
C TYR A 104 -14.57 7.23 11.57
N PRO A 105 -14.32 6.60 10.41
CA PRO A 105 -15.14 6.80 9.24
C PRO A 105 -16.62 6.39 9.40
N PHE A 106 -16.95 5.59 10.41
CA PHE A 106 -18.31 5.11 10.66
C PHE A 106 -19.04 5.91 11.74
N HIS A 107 -18.31 6.73 12.51
CA HIS A 107 -18.85 7.49 13.63
C HIS A 107 -19.11 8.97 13.29
N SER A 108 -20.09 9.55 13.94
CA SER A 108 -20.28 10.99 14.08
C SER A 108 -19.77 11.44 15.45
N ALA A 109 -19.70 12.74 15.69
CA ALA A 109 -19.26 13.29 16.98
C ALA A 109 -20.08 12.81 18.21
N LEU A 110 -21.31 12.34 17.97
CA LEU A 110 -22.26 11.92 19.00
C LEU A 110 -22.62 10.43 18.94
N SER A 111 -21.97 9.66 18.10
CA SER A 111 -22.28 8.21 18.00
C SER A 111 -21.49 7.41 19.05
N ASP A 112 -22.20 6.51 19.71
CA ASP A 112 -21.60 5.55 20.64
C ASP A 112 -20.90 4.42 19.90
N TRP A 113 -19.96 3.75 20.58
CA TRP A 113 -19.32 2.53 20.13
C TRP A 113 -20.35 1.41 19.99
N GLN A 114 -20.40 0.78 18.83
CA GLN A 114 -21.39 -0.25 18.51
C GLN A 114 -20.76 -1.66 18.61
N PRO A 115 -21.57 -2.71 18.80
CA PRO A 115 -21.07 -4.10 18.77
C PRO A 115 -20.30 -4.45 17.51
N ALA A 116 -20.73 -3.93 16.33
CA ALA A 116 -20.05 -4.12 15.06
C ALA A 116 -18.64 -3.49 15.02
N ASP A 117 -18.39 -2.42 15.79
CA ASP A 117 -17.06 -1.81 15.91
C ASP A 117 -16.14 -2.69 16.72
N GLN A 118 -16.66 -3.29 17.80
CA GLN A 118 -15.90 -4.25 18.61
C GLN A 118 -15.53 -5.49 17.79
N GLU A 119 -16.48 -6.05 17.05
CA GLU A 119 -16.25 -7.21 16.18
C GLU A 119 -15.18 -6.90 15.11
N ALA A 120 -15.24 -5.71 14.50
CA ALA A 120 -14.23 -5.26 13.52
C ALA A 120 -12.83 -5.16 14.13
N MET A 121 -12.74 -4.65 15.36
CA MET A 121 -11.48 -4.52 16.08
C MET A 121 -10.93 -5.89 16.52
N ASP A 122 -11.77 -6.76 17.06
CA ASP A 122 -11.38 -8.11 17.49
C ASP A 122 -10.85 -8.93 16.31
N LYS A 123 -11.54 -8.86 15.17
CA LYS A 123 -11.10 -9.49 13.93
C LYS A 123 -9.76 -8.92 13.42
N ALA A 124 -9.57 -7.60 13.50
CA ALA A 124 -8.31 -6.98 13.11
C ALA A 124 -7.16 -7.45 14.01
N PHE A 125 -7.37 -7.53 15.32
CA PHE A 125 -6.40 -8.08 16.27
C PHE A 125 -6.06 -9.54 16.02
N GLU A 126 -7.07 -10.37 15.75
CA GLU A 126 -6.89 -11.78 15.42
C GLU A 126 -6.04 -11.96 14.16
N ILE A 127 -6.41 -11.31 13.04
CA ILE A 127 -5.72 -11.44 11.75
C ILE A 127 -4.25 -11.00 11.85
N THR A 128 -3.98 -9.93 12.60
CA THR A 128 -2.62 -9.36 12.72
C THR A 128 -1.81 -9.95 13.87
N ASN A 129 -2.44 -10.80 14.71
CA ASN A 129 -1.83 -11.34 15.93
C ASN A 129 -1.25 -10.23 16.83
N THR A 130 -2.07 -9.18 17.12
CA THR A 130 -1.63 -8.01 17.90
C THR A 130 -2.46 -7.75 19.16
N GLY A 131 -3.50 -8.54 19.42
CA GLY A 131 -4.37 -8.35 20.59
C GLY A 131 -3.63 -8.42 21.93
N GLN A 132 -2.55 -9.21 22.03
CA GLN A 132 -1.71 -9.29 23.22
C GLN A 132 -0.97 -7.99 23.57
N PHE A 133 -0.92 -7.03 22.63
CA PHE A 133 -0.30 -5.73 22.84
C PHE A 133 -1.30 -4.63 23.21
N SER A 134 -2.59 -4.96 23.33
CA SER A 134 -3.71 -4.01 23.46
C SER A 134 -3.47 -2.89 24.47
N ASP A 135 -2.96 -3.24 25.64
CA ASP A 135 -2.73 -2.28 26.76
C ASP A 135 -1.35 -1.60 26.70
N ARG A 136 -0.47 -1.99 25.77
CA ARG A 136 0.84 -1.39 25.62
C ARG A 136 0.76 -0.05 24.86
N LEU A 137 1.64 0.87 25.23
CA LEU A 137 1.81 2.11 24.47
C LEU A 137 2.49 1.80 23.11
N MET A 138 2.03 2.43 22.03
CA MET A 138 2.60 2.31 20.70
C MET A 138 4.11 2.53 20.66
N GLN A 139 4.61 3.50 21.42
CA GLN A 139 6.03 3.83 21.52
C GLN A 139 6.90 2.75 22.17
N THR A 140 6.32 1.73 22.81
CA THR A 140 7.03 0.62 23.47
C THR A 140 7.15 -0.61 22.59
N LEU A 141 6.55 -0.58 21.40
CA LEU A 141 6.57 -1.67 20.45
C LEU A 141 7.88 -1.70 19.66
N SER A 142 8.32 -2.89 19.27
CA SER A 142 9.34 -3.04 18.23
C SER A 142 8.83 -2.54 16.88
N GLY A 143 9.71 -2.30 15.92
CA GLY A 143 9.32 -1.84 14.58
C GLY A 143 8.31 -2.79 13.91
N GLY A 144 8.55 -4.10 13.97
CA GLY A 144 7.64 -5.10 13.39
C GLY A 144 6.31 -5.22 14.13
N GLU A 145 6.30 -5.14 15.47
CA GLU A 145 5.06 -5.09 16.27
C GLU A 145 4.25 -3.84 15.91
N CYS A 146 4.90 -2.67 15.85
CA CYS A 146 4.27 -1.40 15.49
C CYS A 146 3.66 -1.48 14.09
N GLN A 147 4.38 -2.02 13.11
CA GLN A 147 3.89 -2.16 11.74
C GLN A 147 2.64 -3.05 11.67
N ARG A 148 2.63 -4.20 12.37
CA ARG A 148 1.45 -5.06 12.44
C ARG A 148 0.25 -4.35 13.09
N VAL A 149 0.48 -3.55 14.13
CA VAL A 149 -0.58 -2.73 14.76
C VAL A 149 -1.10 -1.65 13.81
N MET A 150 -0.24 -1.02 13.02
CA MET A 150 -0.68 -0.06 11.99
C MET A 150 -1.56 -0.75 10.93
N ILE A 151 -1.20 -1.96 10.52
CA ILE A 151 -2.04 -2.78 9.63
C ILE A 151 -3.35 -3.15 10.33
N ALA A 152 -3.33 -3.51 11.62
CA ALA A 152 -4.55 -3.79 12.39
C ALA A 152 -5.52 -2.59 12.41
N ALA A 153 -5.00 -1.37 12.61
CA ALA A 153 -5.82 -0.15 12.58
C ALA A 153 -6.46 0.06 11.19
N ALA A 154 -5.71 -0.19 10.12
CA ALA A 154 -6.23 -0.12 8.75
C ALA A 154 -7.29 -1.20 8.48
N LEU A 155 -7.11 -2.43 9.00
CA LEU A 155 -8.10 -3.51 8.88
C LEU A 155 -9.36 -3.27 9.69
N CYS A 156 -9.23 -2.66 10.88
CA CYS A 156 -10.36 -2.28 11.73
C CYS A 156 -11.32 -1.32 10.99
N GLN A 157 -10.83 -0.60 10.00
CA GLN A 157 -11.62 0.25 9.10
C GLN A 157 -12.53 -0.55 8.16
N GLN A 158 -12.27 -1.84 7.93
CA GLN A 158 -13.05 -2.73 7.05
C GLN A 158 -13.24 -2.20 5.62
N SER A 159 -12.27 -1.47 5.10
CA SER A 159 -12.28 -0.98 3.72
C SER A 159 -11.88 -2.08 2.73
N PRO A 160 -12.48 -2.14 1.52
CA PRO A 160 -12.11 -3.12 0.49
C PRO A 160 -10.73 -2.87 -0.15
N VAL A 161 -10.15 -1.69 0.03
CA VAL A 161 -8.84 -1.30 -0.51
C VAL A 161 -7.88 -0.95 0.62
N LEU A 162 -6.69 -1.53 0.60
CA LEU A 162 -5.59 -1.24 1.50
C LEU A 162 -4.43 -0.64 0.72
N LEU A 163 -4.09 0.61 1.03
CA LEU A 163 -2.89 1.28 0.54
C LEU A 163 -1.76 1.09 1.54
N LEU A 164 -0.60 0.68 1.05
CA LEU A 164 0.61 0.46 1.84
C LEU A 164 1.75 1.31 1.26
N ASP A 165 2.31 2.20 2.06
CA ASP A 165 3.47 3.02 1.66
C ASP A 165 4.74 2.48 2.30
N GLU A 166 5.51 1.68 1.57
CA GLU A 166 6.75 1.03 2.01
C GLU A 166 6.61 0.29 3.36
N PRO A 167 5.70 -0.69 3.48
CA PRO A 167 5.30 -1.28 4.76
C PRO A 167 6.41 -2.05 5.48
N THR A 168 7.51 -2.38 4.80
CA THR A 168 8.62 -3.14 5.37
C THR A 168 9.91 -2.34 5.51
N SER A 169 9.88 -1.04 5.13
CA SER A 169 11.03 -0.16 5.31
C SER A 169 11.44 -0.07 6.78
N PHE A 170 12.75 -0.10 7.04
CA PHE A 170 13.34 -0.03 8.37
C PHE A 170 13.09 -1.23 9.29
N LEU A 171 12.52 -2.33 8.78
CA LEU A 171 12.37 -3.58 9.51
C LEU A 171 13.58 -4.48 9.26
N ASP A 172 13.94 -5.28 10.25
CA ASP A 172 14.90 -6.36 10.05
C ASP A 172 14.30 -7.49 9.17
N PRO A 173 15.15 -8.36 8.57
CA PRO A 173 14.68 -9.39 7.63
C PRO A 173 13.60 -10.33 8.19
N HIS A 174 13.62 -10.63 9.48
CA HIS A 174 12.62 -11.51 10.10
C HIS A 174 11.24 -10.85 10.08
N HIS A 175 11.16 -9.61 10.56
CA HIS A 175 9.91 -8.84 10.59
C HIS A 175 9.41 -8.47 9.18
N GLN A 176 10.32 -8.23 8.20
CA GLN A 176 9.92 -8.05 6.80
C GLN A 176 9.14 -9.26 6.28
N VAL A 177 9.66 -10.47 6.51
CA VAL A 177 8.99 -11.71 6.08
C VAL A 177 7.63 -11.88 6.74
N GLU A 178 7.50 -11.57 8.05
CA GLU A 178 6.23 -11.64 8.76
C GLU A 178 5.20 -10.67 8.17
N VAL A 179 5.58 -9.40 7.96
CA VAL A 179 4.70 -8.38 7.38
C VAL A 179 4.30 -8.74 5.95
N HIS A 180 5.22 -9.21 5.12
CA HIS A 180 4.90 -9.67 3.76
C HIS A 180 3.94 -10.86 3.75
N ARG A 181 4.09 -11.83 4.68
CA ARG A 181 3.14 -12.95 4.82
C ARG A 181 1.75 -12.45 5.21
N LEU A 182 1.68 -11.51 6.15
CA LEU A 182 0.41 -10.90 6.55
C LEU A 182 -0.25 -10.23 5.36
N ILE A 183 0.44 -9.32 4.65
CA ILE A 183 -0.10 -8.61 3.47
C ILE A 183 -0.62 -9.60 2.42
N ARG A 184 0.13 -10.65 2.14
CA ARG A 184 -0.29 -11.70 1.19
C ARG A 184 -1.56 -12.42 1.65
N SER A 185 -1.65 -12.77 2.95
CA SER A 185 -2.83 -13.43 3.49
C SER A 185 -4.08 -12.51 3.39
N LEU A 186 -3.91 -11.20 3.60
CA LEU A 186 -4.99 -10.22 3.45
C LEU A 186 -5.54 -10.20 2.02
N ASN A 187 -4.67 -10.27 1.03
CA ASN A 187 -5.10 -10.35 -0.37
C ASN A 187 -5.75 -11.71 -0.70
N GLN A 188 -5.05 -12.83 -0.43
CA GLN A 188 -5.44 -14.15 -0.91
C GLN A 188 -6.57 -14.79 -0.12
N GLN A 189 -6.63 -14.57 1.21
CA GLN A 189 -7.61 -15.22 2.09
C GLN A 189 -8.79 -14.31 2.45
N HIS A 190 -8.55 -12.98 2.49
CA HIS A 190 -9.56 -12.00 2.85
C HIS A 190 -10.06 -11.16 1.66
N ASN A 191 -9.54 -11.41 0.44
CA ASN A 191 -9.92 -10.74 -0.81
C ASN A 191 -9.81 -9.20 -0.74
N ILE A 192 -8.85 -8.68 0.05
CA ILE A 192 -8.58 -7.24 0.14
C ILE A 192 -7.77 -6.83 -1.09
N THR A 193 -8.23 -5.78 -1.77
CA THR A 193 -7.47 -5.17 -2.87
C THR A 193 -6.29 -4.40 -2.31
N ILE A 194 -5.08 -4.67 -2.79
CA ILE A 194 -3.86 -4.06 -2.26
C ILE A 194 -3.18 -3.19 -3.32
N ILE A 195 -2.80 -1.98 -2.91
CA ILE A 195 -1.88 -1.13 -3.66
C ILE A 195 -0.70 -0.84 -2.73
N GLU A 196 0.43 -1.43 -3.05
CA GLU A 196 1.66 -1.28 -2.26
C GLU A 196 2.70 -0.46 -3.03
N VAL A 197 3.20 0.57 -2.40
CA VAL A 197 4.46 1.22 -2.81
C VAL A 197 5.61 0.47 -2.17
N SER A 198 6.55 0.00 -2.98
CA SER A 198 7.70 -0.75 -2.50
C SER A 198 8.99 -0.36 -3.23
N HIS A 199 10.13 -0.66 -2.61
CA HIS A 199 11.45 -0.66 -3.23
C HIS A 199 11.97 -2.09 -3.47
N ASP A 200 11.27 -3.09 -2.94
CA ASP A 200 11.64 -4.50 -3.09
C ASP A 200 11.12 -5.07 -4.41
N ILE A 201 12.01 -5.09 -5.41
CA ILE A 201 11.75 -5.64 -6.74
C ILE A 201 11.38 -7.12 -6.65
N ASN A 202 12.07 -7.87 -5.79
CA ASN A 202 11.90 -9.31 -5.67
C ASN A 202 10.57 -9.65 -5.00
N HIS A 203 10.20 -8.92 -3.95
CA HIS A 203 8.89 -9.07 -3.33
C HIS A 203 7.78 -8.74 -4.34
N ALA A 204 7.87 -7.61 -5.03
CA ALA A 204 6.90 -7.20 -6.05
C ALA A 204 6.74 -8.27 -7.13
N SER A 205 7.84 -8.80 -7.65
CA SER A 205 7.85 -9.79 -8.73
C SER A 205 7.27 -11.16 -8.33
N GLN A 206 7.27 -11.50 -7.06
CA GLN A 206 6.83 -12.82 -6.58
C GLN A 206 5.41 -12.81 -6.00
N HIS A 207 4.89 -11.66 -5.59
CA HIS A 207 3.68 -11.61 -4.76
C HIS A 207 2.58 -10.70 -5.27
N SER A 208 2.88 -9.69 -6.08
CA SER A 208 1.84 -8.88 -6.72
C SER A 208 1.30 -9.55 -7.99
N LYS A 209 0.10 -9.18 -8.42
CA LYS A 209 -0.48 -9.59 -9.71
C LYS A 209 0.03 -8.70 -10.83
N GLN A 210 0.16 -7.41 -10.54
CA GLN A 210 0.57 -6.38 -11.48
C GLN A 210 1.64 -5.48 -10.86
N VAL A 211 2.49 -4.93 -11.71
CA VAL A 211 3.46 -3.90 -11.36
C VAL A 211 3.20 -2.65 -12.19
N LEU A 212 3.25 -1.50 -11.53
CA LEU A 212 3.29 -0.16 -12.12
C LEU A 212 4.65 0.47 -11.79
N ALA A 213 5.54 0.52 -12.76
CA ALA A 213 6.86 1.12 -12.61
C ALA A 213 6.83 2.61 -12.98
N LEU A 214 7.16 3.48 -12.04
CA LEU A 214 7.16 4.93 -12.20
C LEU A 214 8.59 5.49 -12.21
N LYS A 215 8.88 6.39 -13.15
CA LYS A 215 10.09 7.21 -13.17
C LYS A 215 9.72 8.64 -13.56
N ASP A 216 10.21 9.63 -12.85
CA ASP A 216 10.00 11.06 -13.11
C ASP A 216 8.54 11.47 -13.28
N GLY A 217 7.66 10.87 -12.47
CA GLY A 217 6.22 11.13 -12.50
C GLY A 217 5.48 10.51 -13.67
N GLN A 218 6.09 9.60 -14.42
CA GLN A 218 5.49 8.94 -15.59
C GLN A 218 5.52 7.42 -15.44
N THR A 219 4.62 6.73 -16.15
CA THR A 219 4.68 5.28 -16.29
C THR A 219 5.82 4.90 -17.23
N LEU A 220 6.84 4.24 -16.67
CA LEU A 220 7.90 3.63 -17.47
C LEU A 220 7.47 2.27 -17.98
N TRP A 221 6.79 1.50 -17.15
CA TRP A 221 6.27 0.18 -17.51
C TRP A 221 5.07 -0.21 -16.65
N GLN A 222 4.14 -0.97 -17.22
CA GLN A 222 3.02 -1.57 -16.51
C GLN A 222 2.68 -2.92 -17.12
N GLY A 223 2.36 -3.90 -16.30
CA GLY A 223 1.96 -5.21 -16.77
C GLY A 223 1.93 -6.26 -15.67
N ASN A 224 1.81 -7.52 -16.09
CA ASN A 224 1.82 -8.66 -15.19
C ASN A 224 3.21 -8.86 -14.58
N THR A 225 3.23 -9.23 -13.33
CA THR A 225 4.46 -9.39 -12.54
C THR A 225 5.48 -10.32 -13.19
N GLY A 226 5.04 -11.43 -13.81
CA GLY A 226 5.94 -12.39 -14.46
C GLY A 226 6.76 -11.82 -15.64
N GLU A 227 6.35 -10.66 -16.18
CA GLU A 227 7.06 -10.00 -17.28
C GLU A 227 7.96 -8.86 -16.79
N PHE A 228 7.87 -8.49 -15.49
CA PHE A 228 8.53 -7.32 -14.99
C PHE A 228 10.06 -7.45 -14.93
N LEU A 229 10.59 -8.64 -14.54
CA LEU A 229 12.01 -8.89 -14.40
C LEU A 229 12.72 -8.98 -15.76
N ASP A 230 13.15 -7.84 -16.27
CA ASP A 230 13.91 -7.70 -17.51
C ASP A 230 15.07 -6.70 -17.30
N LYS A 231 16.29 -7.03 -17.79
CA LYS A 231 17.50 -6.21 -17.59
C LYS A 231 17.31 -4.78 -18.09
N LYS A 232 16.73 -4.60 -19.27
CA LYS A 232 16.56 -3.27 -19.88
C LYS A 232 15.56 -2.44 -19.10
N ARG A 233 14.46 -3.06 -18.61
CA ARG A 233 13.46 -2.39 -17.78
C ARG A 233 14.02 -1.95 -16.44
N LEU A 234 14.73 -2.83 -15.75
CA LEU A 234 15.32 -2.50 -14.45
C LEU A 234 16.41 -1.44 -14.59
N TYR A 235 17.24 -1.53 -15.64
CA TYR A 235 18.22 -0.46 -15.95
C TYR A 235 17.52 0.87 -16.24
N ALA A 236 16.49 0.88 -17.08
CA ALA A 236 15.74 2.09 -17.38
C ALA A 236 15.06 2.68 -16.13
N LEU A 237 14.64 1.85 -15.17
CA LEU A 237 13.96 2.29 -13.95
C LEU A 237 14.92 2.84 -12.90
N TYR A 238 16.05 2.15 -12.67
CA TYR A 238 16.95 2.44 -11.54
C TYR A 238 18.32 3.00 -11.95
N ASP A 239 18.61 3.09 -13.26
CA ASP A 239 19.93 3.47 -13.80
C ASP A 239 21.06 2.57 -13.28
N GLN A 240 20.74 1.27 -13.03
CA GLN A 240 21.62 0.27 -12.45
C GLN A 240 21.43 -1.06 -13.18
N ASP A 241 22.53 -1.74 -13.48
CA ASP A 241 22.51 -3.09 -14.02
C ASP A 241 22.10 -4.12 -12.97
N PHE A 242 21.43 -5.20 -13.42
CA PHE A 242 20.98 -6.29 -12.58
C PHE A 242 21.38 -7.64 -13.15
N VAL A 243 21.79 -8.55 -12.26
CA VAL A 243 21.93 -9.96 -12.55
C VAL A 243 20.71 -10.72 -12.03
N PHE A 244 20.34 -11.78 -12.75
CA PHE A 244 19.23 -12.64 -12.37
C PHE A 244 19.76 -13.99 -11.94
N LEU A 245 19.31 -14.44 -10.77
CA LEU A 245 19.63 -15.76 -10.22
C LEU A 245 18.35 -16.52 -9.95
N GLU A 246 18.39 -17.82 -10.15
CA GLU A 246 17.28 -18.70 -9.79
C GLU A 246 17.44 -19.15 -8.33
N HIS A 247 16.37 -18.98 -7.53
CA HIS A 247 16.35 -19.44 -6.15
C HIS A 247 16.36 -20.97 -6.11
N PRO A 248 17.35 -21.63 -5.44
CA PRO A 248 17.59 -23.05 -5.59
C PRO A 248 16.47 -23.97 -5.09
N GLN A 249 15.59 -23.47 -4.23
CA GLN A 249 14.47 -24.25 -3.68
C GLN A 249 13.14 -23.96 -4.33
N THR A 250 12.92 -22.71 -4.78
CA THR A 250 11.61 -22.27 -5.29
C THR A 250 11.56 -22.10 -6.79
N GLY A 251 12.72 -22.04 -7.47
CA GLY A 251 12.84 -21.71 -8.88
C GLY A 251 12.49 -20.25 -9.22
N ALA A 252 12.16 -19.42 -8.22
CA ALA A 252 11.84 -18.02 -8.42
C ALA A 252 13.08 -17.23 -8.89
N ILE A 253 12.88 -16.37 -9.87
CA ILE A 253 13.95 -15.45 -10.31
C ILE A 253 14.12 -14.33 -9.30
N VAL A 254 15.36 -14.08 -8.91
CA VAL A 254 15.78 -13.01 -8.00
C VAL A 254 16.67 -12.04 -8.76
N ALA A 255 16.34 -10.77 -8.74
CA ALA A 255 17.16 -9.70 -9.31
C ALA A 255 18.07 -9.11 -8.24
N LEU A 256 19.38 -9.08 -8.50
CA LEU A 256 20.37 -8.44 -7.63
C LEU A 256 21.07 -7.33 -8.40
N PRO A 257 21.35 -6.16 -7.77
CA PRO A 257 22.18 -5.15 -8.39
C PRO A 257 23.53 -5.74 -8.80
N ASP A 258 23.98 -5.42 -10.02
CA ASP A 258 25.29 -5.81 -10.53
C ASP A 258 26.31 -4.76 -10.08
N GLU A 259 27.04 -5.06 -9.03
CA GLU A 259 28.18 -4.25 -8.61
C GLU A 259 29.37 -4.64 -9.50
N GLN A 260 29.62 -3.88 -10.57
CA GLN A 260 30.85 -4.01 -11.33
C GLN A 260 32.02 -3.69 -10.39
N ILE A 261 32.76 -4.73 -9.95
CA ILE A 261 33.98 -4.62 -9.16
C ILE A 261 35.14 -4.13 -10.06
#